data_974500197ac05b14682dde8b78cf96cc
#
_entry.id   974500197ac05b14682dde8b78cf96cc
#
_cell.length_a   1.000
_cell.length_b   1.000
_cell.length_c   1.000
_cell.angle_alpha   90.00
_cell.angle_beta   90.00
_cell.angle_gamma   90.00
#
_symmetry.space_group_name_H-M   'P 1'
#
loop_
_entity.id
_entity.type
_entity.pdbx_description
1 polymer ?
#
loop_
_entity_poly.entity_id
_entity_poly.type
_entity_poly.pdbx_seq_one_letter_code
_entity_poly.pdbx_strand_id
1 'polypeptide(L)'
;MSILQSRAALDATVLIDQIRQDNMAIQSFLNVDAKRKELAGLLAGYYQRHGVTDVTPEMIETGVAQLERDRFIYKGFSGGALAKAVAGAYLKVNHHASAIGIALVATVVIGVGVSVVGSRLEAGRYTSLVHDITEQRQQYGNNSAKIKRFIDDQNAWLASVKDDQPTWAVDVTQVNLGQFKSLLENVNTKLYSMVTVMEDGTDKATLEAVKKDYDRYASQLNDLSVKLRPLQDSLQKDINALMKNRQDLEALWAADKALSGLMSTQAYQVYANDPQVQLRQSAVRSALVSGYATESGKALAELKVTLSQRSKAQALINSVTALSSEYSGGFKDSEGQRKFNLLATQARQAAEDGNEGDYRQASTALRALWQYVGMDLTVRVVDGKGKQSGTGDRCKTAPGNPDICLDGPRRFYVILESVDASGRVVPREVYNWETKATSVVESWGQEVSRETYNEVKKSKVENGFVEKREFGHKAPGDYALTYDRSVLNGTITNWGGK
;
A
#
# COMPACT_ATOMS: atom_id res chain seq x y z
N MET A 1 35.32 17.15 9.01
CA MET A 1 34.05 16.55 9.44
C MET A 1 34.16 15.05 9.33
N SER A 2 33.99 14.32 10.43
CA SER A 2 34.18 12.86 10.44
C SER A 2 33.03 12.15 9.73
N ILE A 3 33.31 10.99 9.11
CA ILE A 3 32.36 10.11 8.41
C ILE A 3 31.17 9.74 9.32
N LEU A 4 31.38 9.70 10.65
CA LEU A 4 30.33 9.47 11.66
C LEU A 4 29.30 10.61 11.77
N GLN A 5 29.72 11.87 11.60
CA GLN A 5 28.79 13.02 11.61
C GLN A 5 27.92 13.08 10.34
N SER A 6 28.49 12.66 9.22
CA SER A 6 27.75 12.56 7.95
C SER A 6 26.69 11.45 7.98
N ARG A 7 26.98 10.32 8.65
CA ARG A 7 26.04 9.19 8.76
C ARG A 7 24.87 9.51 9.71
N ALA A 8 25.15 10.14 10.84
CA ALA A 8 24.11 10.60 11.78
C ALA A 8 23.17 11.67 11.18
N ALA A 9 23.72 12.53 10.30
CA ALA A 9 22.92 13.51 9.56
C ALA A 9 22.01 12.85 8.50
N LEU A 10 22.51 11.80 7.81
CA LEU A 10 21.72 11.00 6.87
C LEU A 10 20.59 10.23 7.58
N ASP A 11 20.91 9.58 8.70
CA ASP A 11 19.92 8.86 9.50
C ASP A 11 18.83 9.79 10.06
N ALA A 12 19.22 11.01 10.48
CA ALA A 12 18.28 12.04 10.92
C ALA A 12 17.38 12.54 9.79
N THR A 13 17.89 12.68 8.56
CA THR A 13 17.11 13.09 7.38
C THR A 13 16.08 12.05 7.01
N VAL A 14 16.45 10.76 7.04
CA VAL A 14 15.54 9.65 6.77
C VAL A 14 14.41 9.60 7.82
N LEU A 15 14.74 9.81 9.10
CA LEU A 15 13.75 9.85 10.17
C LEU A 15 12.79 11.04 10.03
N ILE A 16 13.30 12.21 9.64
CA ILE A 16 12.49 13.42 9.40
C ILE A 16 11.55 13.20 8.19
N ASP A 17 12.03 12.58 7.13
CA ASP A 17 11.20 12.26 5.96
C ASP A 17 10.12 11.22 6.29
N GLN A 18 10.42 10.25 7.14
CA GLN A 18 9.45 9.26 7.61
C GLN A 18 8.36 9.91 8.46
N ILE A 19 8.73 10.79 9.41
CA ILE A 19 7.79 11.59 10.21
C ILE A 19 6.94 12.51 9.32
N ARG A 20 7.51 13.07 8.27
CA ARG A 20 6.80 13.92 7.30
C ARG A 20 5.79 13.11 6.48
N GLN A 21 6.14 11.91 6.04
CA GLN A 21 5.23 10.99 5.33
C GLN A 21 4.11 10.51 6.24
N ASP A 22 4.39 10.16 7.49
CA ASP A 22 3.39 9.77 8.47
C ASP A 22 2.45 10.93 8.79
N ASN A 23 2.96 12.16 8.94
CA ASN A 23 2.13 13.35 9.11
C ASN A 23 1.26 13.67 7.88
N MET A 24 1.77 13.47 6.65
CA MET A 24 0.97 13.63 5.44
C MET A 24 -0.11 12.54 5.33
N ALA A 25 0.18 11.30 5.71
CA ALA A 25 -0.79 10.22 5.79
C ALA A 25 -1.87 10.52 6.84
N ILE A 26 -1.49 11.00 8.02
CA ILE A 26 -2.42 11.43 9.08
C ILE A 26 -3.27 12.62 8.62
N GLN A 27 -2.68 13.62 7.98
CA GLN A 27 -3.41 14.78 7.44
C GLN A 27 -4.38 14.38 6.31
N SER A 28 -3.99 13.44 5.44
CA SER A 28 -4.90 12.88 4.42
C SER A 28 -6.05 12.07 5.04
N PHE A 29 -5.82 11.45 6.19
CA PHE A 29 -6.85 10.74 6.98
C PHE A 29 -7.78 11.70 7.73
N LEU A 30 -7.24 12.84 8.17
CA LEU A 30 -7.97 13.89 8.90
C LEU A 30 -8.71 14.86 7.97
N ASN A 31 -8.44 14.84 6.66
CA ASN A 31 -9.14 15.69 5.69
C ASN A 31 -10.52 15.11 5.33
N VAL A 32 -11.36 15.04 6.37
CA VAL A 32 -12.71 14.45 6.33
C VAL A 32 -13.58 15.16 5.31
N ASP A 33 -13.48 16.50 5.20
CA ASP A 33 -14.32 17.30 4.30
C ASP A 33 -14.03 17.07 2.81
N ALA A 34 -12.76 16.85 2.44
CA ALA A 34 -12.40 16.52 1.06
C ALA A 34 -12.90 15.13 0.66
N LYS A 35 -12.75 14.14 1.54
CA LYS A 35 -13.27 12.76 1.32
C LYS A 35 -14.78 12.71 1.31
N ARG A 36 -15.45 13.55 2.11
CA ARG A 36 -16.91 13.70 2.12
C ARG A 36 -17.41 14.21 0.77
N LYS A 37 -16.81 15.23 0.21
CA LYS A 37 -17.15 15.78 -1.11
C LYS A 37 -16.91 14.77 -2.23
N GLU A 38 -15.80 14.03 -2.17
CA GLU A 38 -15.46 12.98 -3.13
C GLU A 38 -16.50 11.85 -3.09
N LEU A 39 -16.85 11.36 -1.89
CA LEU A 39 -17.84 10.30 -1.71
C LEU A 39 -19.24 10.74 -2.14
N ALA A 40 -19.62 11.98 -1.82
CA ALA A 40 -20.90 12.56 -2.27
C ALA A 40 -20.95 12.68 -3.80
N GLY A 41 -19.85 13.08 -4.45
CA GLY A 41 -19.75 13.14 -5.91
C GLY A 41 -19.84 11.75 -6.57
N LEU A 42 -19.21 10.73 -6.02
CA LEU A 42 -19.30 9.36 -6.50
C LEU A 42 -20.72 8.79 -6.38
N LEU A 43 -21.40 9.04 -5.26
CA LEU A 43 -22.78 8.61 -5.05
C LEU A 43 -23.76 9.34 -5.98
N ALA A 44 -23.60 10.64 -6.18
CA ALA A 44 -24.40 11.41 -7.14
C ALA A 44 -24.26 10.86 -8.56
N GLY A 45 -23.01 10.60 -8.99
CA GLY A 45 -22.73 10.00 -10.29
C GLY A 45 -23.24 8.55 -10.43
N TYR A 46 -23.32 7.80 -9.35
CA TYR A 46 -23.92 6.45 -9.33
C TYR A 46 -25.42 6.51 -9.55
N TYR A 47 -26.15 7.34 -8.78
CA TYR A 47 -27.60 7.47 -8.91
C TYR A 47 -28.02 8.03 -10.27
N GLN A 48 -27.28 9.02 -10.82
CA GLN A 48 -27.52 9.53 -12.17
C GLN A 48 -27.40 8.46 -13.25
N ARG A 49 -26.36 7.60 -13.17
CA ARG A 49 -26.15 6.51 -14.14
C ARG A 49 -27.22 5.42 -14.07
N HIS A 50 -27.87 5.24 -12.91
CA HIS A 50 -28.91 4.25 -12.73
C HIS A 50 -30.33 4.82 -12.86
N GLY A 51 -30.48 6.08 -13.33
CA GLY A 51 -31.77 6.70 -13.64
C GLY A 51 -32.63 7.00 -12.41
N VAL A 52 -32.04 7.08 -11.21
CA VAL A 52 -32.75 7.42 -9.96
C VAL A 52 -32.75 8.93 -9.81
N THR A 53 -33.90 9.56 -10.05
CA THR A 53 -34.06 11.03 -10.07
C THR A 53 -34.52 11.61 -8.74
N ASP A 54 -34.93 10.78 -7.79
CA ASP A 54 -35.55 11.22 -6.51
C ASP A 54 -34.53 11.48 -5.39
N VAL A 55 -33.22 11.33 -5.69
CA VAL A 55 -32.13 11.52 -4.71
C VAL A 55 -31.58 12.93 -4.88
N THR A 56 -31.86 13.81 -3.91
CA THR A 56 -31.35 15.18 -3.89
C THR A 56 -29.89 15.21 -3.37
N PRO A 57 -29.07 16.21 -3.76
CA PRO A 57 -27.73 16.39 -3.22
C PRO A 57 -27.69 16.44 -1.69
N GLU A 58 -28.71 17.04 -1.06
CA GLU A 58 -28.84 17.13 0.40
C GLU A 58 -29.08 15.76 1.05
N MET A 59 -29.81 14.86 0.39
CA MET A 59 -30.01 13.48 0.86
C MET A 59 -28.69 12.69 0.81
N ILE A 60 -27.89 12.89 -0.22
CA ILE A 60 -26.58 12.26 -0.36
C ILE A 60 -25.63 12.78 0.74
N GLU A 61 -25.61 14.08 0.97
CA GLU A 61 -24.76 14.72 1.97
C GLU A 61 -25.15 14.29 3.39
N THR A 62 -26.44 14.21 3.67
CA THR A 62 -27.00 13.70 4.94
C THR A 62 -26.66 12.23 5.14
N GLY A 63 -26.76 11.39 4.11
CA GLY A 63 -26.40 9.98 4.14
C GLY A 63 -24.92 9.75 4.39
N VAL A 64 -24.04 10.52 3.75
CA VAL A 64 -22.59 10.50 3.97
C VAL A 64 -22.25 10.94 5.40
N ALA A 65 -22.87 12.00 5.90
CA ALA A 65 -22.69 12.48 7.27
C ALA A 65 -23.15 11.46 8.33
N GLN A 66 -24.21 10.70 8.03
CA GLN A 66 -24.73 9.66 8.92
C GLN A 66 -23.82 8.42 8.91
N LEU A 67 -23.28 8.04 7.75
CA LEU A 67 -22.31 6.95 7.61
C LEU A 67 -21.02 7.24 8.42
N GLU A 68 -20.57 8.49 8.44
CA GLU A 68 -19.40 8.92 9.22
C GLU A 68 -19.67 8.91 10.73
N ARG A 69 -20.84 9.35 11.16
CA ARG A 69 -21.24 9.28 12.57
C ARG A 69 -21.29 7.84 13.08
N ASP A 70 -21.79 6.92 12.25
CA ASP A 70 -21.95 5.52 12.57
C ASP A 70 -20.60 4.73 12.47
N ARG A 71 -19.57 5.29 11.81
CA ARG A 71 -18.27 4.67 11.62
C ARG A 71 -17.51 4.40 12.93
N PHE A 72 -17.74 5.22 13.95
CA PHE A 72 -17.12 5.07 15.27
C PHE A 72 -18.03 4.47 16.32
N ILE A 73 -19.31 4.18 15.97
CA ILE A 73 -20.25 3.53 16.87
C ILE A 73 -20.33 2.06 16.45
N TYR A 74 -19.73 1.17 17.23
CA TYR A 74 -19.89 -0.27 17.04
C TYR A 74 -21.37 -0.63 17.32
N LYS A 75 -22.18 -0.67 16.28
CA LYS A 75 -23.50 -1.28 16.32
C LYS A 75 -23.32 -2.78 16.25
N GLY A 76 -23.38 -3.46 17.40
CA GLY A 76 -23.38 -4.91 17.45
C GLY A 76 -24.45 -5.48 16.51
N PHE A 77 -24.11 -6.55 15.78
CA PHE A 77 -25.04 -7.22 14.87
C PHE A 77 -26.34 -7.56 15.58
N SER A 78 -27.48 -7.04 15.11
CA SER A 78 -28.80 -7.15 15.74
C SER A 78 -29.57 -8.44 15.40
N GLY A 79 -28.94 -9.39 14.71
CA GLY A 79 -29.51 -10.70 14.39
C GLY A 79 -29.72 -11.55 15.64
N GLY A 80 -30.69 -12.49 15.60
CA GLY A 80 -30.91 -13.48 16.65
C GLY A 80 -29.65 -14.29 16.97
N ALA A 81 -29.64 -15.00 18.10
CA ALA A 81 -28.46 -15.73 18.61
C ALA A 81 -27.81 -16.64 17.55
N LEU A 82 -28.59 -17.30 16.72
CA LEU A 82 -28.14 -18.16 15.62
C LEU A 82 -27.50 -17.37 14.49
N ALA A 83 -28.07 -16.23 14.12
CA ALA A 83 -27.53 -15.36 13.07
C ALA A 83 -26.23 -14.67 13.54
N LYS A 84 -26.11 -14.32 14.82
CA LYS A 84 -24.85 -13.83 15.43
C LYS A 84 -23.76 -14.89 15.44
N ALA A 85 -24.10 -16.14 15.71
CA ALA A 85 -23.16 -17.26 15.67
C ALA A 85 -22.69 -17.55 14.23
N VAL A 86 -23.60 -17.52 13.25
CA VAL A 86 -23.27 -17.74 11.83
C VAL A 86 -22.47 -16.57 11.24
N ALA A 87 -22.79 -15.32 11.54
CA ALA A 87 -22.04 -14.16 11.10
C ALA A 87 -20.63 -14.12 11.73
N GLY A 88 -20.51 -14.50 13.02
CA GLY A 88 -19.24 -14.65 13.71
C GLY A 88 -18.37 -15.78 13.12
N ALA A 89 -18.98 -16.89 12.74
CA ALA A 89 -18.32 -17.99 12.05
C ALA A 89 -17.88 -17.59 10.62
N TYR A 90 -18.75 -16.93 9.86
CA TYR A 90 -18.44 -16.49 8.49
C TYR A 90 -17.30 -15.48 8.42
N LEU A 91 -17.26 -14.52 9.33
CA LEU A 91 -16.16 -13.54 9.41
C LEU A 91 -14.82 -14.18 9.84
N LYS A 92 -14.86 -15.28 10.58
CA LYS A 92 -13.67 -16.03 11.01
C LYS A 92 -13.22 -17.08 9.99
N VAL A 93 -14.14 -17.70 9.26
CA VAL A 93 -13.83 -18.71 8.23
C VAL A 93 -13.04 -18.13 7.05
N ASN A 94 -13.21 -16.85 6.73
CA ASN A 94 -12.50 -16.21 5.61
C ASN A 94 -11.02 -15.93 5.90
N HIS A 95 -10.54 -16.12 7.13
CA HIS A 95 -9.13 -15.90 7.48
C HIS A 95 -8.35 -17.16 7.94
N HIS A 96 -9.00 -18.22 8.42
CA HIS A 96 -8.28 -19.43 8.81
C HIS A 96 -9.22 -20.66 8.82
N ALA A 97 -8.99 -21.61 7.96
CA ALA A 97 -9.67 -22.91 7.97
C ALA A 97 -9.42 -23.69 9.29
N SER A 98 -8.41 -23.30 10.08
CA SER A 98 -8.08 -23.88 11.40
C SER A 98 -8.88 -23.27 12.57
N ALA A 99 -9.61 -22.15 12.36
CA ALA A 99 -10.29 -21.43 13.44
C ALA A 99 -11.63 -22.10 13.90
N ILE A 100 -12.15 -23.08 13.18
CA ILE A 100 -13.40 -23.77 13.54
C ILE A 100 -13.24 -24.57 14.84
N GLY A 101 -12.03 -25.05 15.14
CA GLY A 101 -11.74 -25.75 16.39
C GLY A 101 -11.78 -24.85 17.64
N ILE A 102 -11.41 -23.56 17.50
CA ILE A 102 -11.29 -22.63 18.64
C ILE A 102 -12.65 -22.17 19.17
N ALA A 103 -13.64 -21.99 18.30
CA ALA A 103 -14.98 -21.55 18.72
C ALA A 103 -15.76 -22.61 19.52
N LEU A 104 -15.44 -23.90 19.33
CA LEU A 104 -16.10 -24.99 20.05
C LEU A 104 -15.57 -25.16 21.49
N VAL A 105 -14.31 -24.83 21.73
CA VAL A 105 -13.67 -24.97 23.05
C VAL A 105 -13.95 -23.78 23.96
N ALA A 106 -14.07 -22.56 23.41
CA ALA A 106 -14.39 -21.38 24.20
C ALA A 106 -15.81 -21.39 24.82
N THR A 107 -16.71 -22.24 24.30
CA THR A 107 -18.08 -22.40 24.83
C THR A 107 -18.16 -23.44 25.96
N VAL A 108 -17.09 -24.14 26.27
CA VAL A 108 -17.07 -25.24 27.27
C VAL A 108 -16.94 -24.73 28.69
N VAL A 109 -16.51 -23.51 28.92
CA VAL A 109 -16.23 -22.95 30.26
C VAL A 109 -17.24 -21.87 30.62
N ILE A 110 -18.51 -22.17 30.61
CA ILE A 110 -19.47 -21.23 31.18
C ILE A 110 -20.22 -21.89 32.32
N GLY A 111 -19.92 -21.38 33.49
CA GLY A 111 -20.93 -21.19 34.50
C GLY A 111 -21.22 -22.39 35.39
N VAL A 112 -20.28 -22.68 36.29
CA VAL A 112 -20.74 -23.09 37.61
C VAL A 112 -21.16 -21.83 38.35
N GLY A 113 -22.25 -21.23 37.94
CA GLY A 113 -22.96 -20.25 38.74
C GLY A 113 -23.76 -21.02 39.79
N VAL A 114 -23.19 -21.20 40.96
CA VAL A 114 -24.00 -21.53 42.15
C VAL A 114 -24.86 -20.29 42.42
N SER A 115 -26.04 -20.23 41.85
CA SER A 115 -27.04 -19.30 42.33
C SER A 115 -27.54 -19.83 43.69
N VAL A 116 -26.97 -19.32 44.75
CA VAL A 116 -27.55 -19.42 46.08
C VAL A 116 -28.87 -18.64 46.05
N VAL A 117 -29.94 -19.33 45.70
CA VAL A 117 -31.28 -18.73 45.73
C VAL A 117 -31.75 -18.78 47.20
N GLY A 118 -31.69 -17.61 47.82
CA GLY A 118 -32.37 -17.38 49.05
C GLY A 118 -33.87 -17.66 48.90
N SER A 119 -34.44 -18.32 49.91
CA SER A 119 -35.88 -18.41 50.20
C SER A 119 -36.79 -18.99 49.12
N ARG A 120 -36.79 -20.30 48.96
CA ARG A 120 -37.96 -21.04 48.43
C ARG A 120 -38.50 -21.97 49.49
N LEU A 121 -39.85 -22.10 49.51
CA LEU A 121 -40.58 -23.00 50.37
C LEU A 121 -39.94 -24.41 50.44
N GLU A 122 -39.92 -25.06 51.59
CA GLU A 122 -39.15 -26.29 51.88
C GLU A 122 -39.24 -27.40 50.80
N ALA A 123 -40.40 -27.60 50.22
CA ALA A 123 -40.59 -28.56 49.11
C ALA A 123 -39.84 -28.21 47.82
N GLY A 124 -39.58 -26.97 47.57
CA GLY A 124 -38.80 -26.50 46.39
C GLY A 124 -37.30 -26.67 46.56
N ARG A 125 -36.75 -26.70 47.77
CA ARG A 125 -35.32 -26.86 48.06
C ARG A 125 -34.78 -28.22 47.63
N TYR A 126 -35.48 -29.28 47.89
CA TYR A 126 -35.05 -30.64 47.56
C TYR A 126 -35.05 -30.88 46.05
N THR A 127 -36.11 -30.43 45.38
CA THR A 127 -36.20 -30.54 43.91
C THR A 127 -35.15 -29.70 43.19
N SER A 128 -34.85 -28.48 43.67
CA SER A 128 -33.79 -27.63 43.15
C SER A 128 -32.42 -28.31 43.29
N LEU A 129 -32.08 -28.86 44.44
CA LEU A 129 -30.80 -29.51 44.66
C LEU A 129 -30.61 -30.75 43.79
N VAL A 130 -31.65 -31.58 43.62
CA VAL A 130 -31.61 -32.72 42.67
C VAL A 130 -31.41 -32.25 41.25
N HIS A 131 -32.08 -31.17 40.86
CA HIS A 131 -31.95 -30.57 39.52
C HIS A 131 -30.50 -30.04 39.31
N ASP A 132 -29.96 -29.30 40.28
CA ASP A 132 -28.62 -28.69 40.19
C ASP A 132 -27.53 -29.78 40.09
N ILE A 133 -27.63 -30.87 40.87
CA ILE A 133 -26.71 -31.99 40.78
C ILE A 133 -26.84 -32.73 39.44
N THR A 134 -28.05 -32.94 38.96
CA THR A 134 -28.27 -33.64 37.69
C THR A 134 -27.79 -32.80 36.50
N GLU A 135 -28.10 -31.49 36.51
CA GLU A 135 -27.66 -30.55 35.47
C GLU A 135 -26.13 -30.45 35.42
N GLN A 136 -25.46 -30.31 36.56
CA GLN A 136 -24.01 -30.31 36.63
C GLN A 136 -23.42 -31.62 36.07
N ARG A 137 -23.91 -32.78 36.46
CA ARG A 137 -23.45 -34.05 35.89
C ARG A 137 -23.60 -34.12 34.38
N GLN A 138 -24.73 -33.67 33.86
CA GLN A 138 -24.99 -33.68 32.43
C GLN A 138 -24.06 -32.71 31.70
N GLN A 139 -23.85 -31.49 32.22
CA GLN A 139 -22.94 -30.51 31.67
C GLN A 139 -21.49 -31.04 31.63
N TYR A 140 -21.02 -31.64 32.72
CA TYR A 140 -19.70 -32.22 32.77
C TYR A 140 -19.52 -33.42 31.83
N GLY A 141 -20.52 -34.31 31.76
CA GLY A 141 -20.51 -35.41 30.80
C GLY A 141 -20.38 -34.92 29.35
N ASN A 142 -21.17 -33.91 29.01
CA ASN A 142 -21.14 -33.30 27.69
C ASN A 142 -19.78 -32.62 27.43
N ASN A 143 -19.22 -31.93 28.42
CA ASN A 143 -17.95 -31.20 28.28
C ASN A 143 -16.78 -32.19 28.17
N SER A 144 -16.75 -33.26 28.99
CA SER A 144 -15.71 -34.28 28.87
C SER A 144 -15.73 -34.99 27.53
N ALA A 145 -16.91 -35.29 26.98
CA ALA A 145 -17.05 -35.85 25.63
C ALA A 145 -16.53 -34.90 24.52
N LYS A 146 -16.77 -33.62 24.67
CA LYS A 146 -16.24 -32.60 23.73
C LYS A 146 -14.71 -32.50 23.81
N ILE A 147 -14.16 -32.49 25.02
CA ILE A 147 -12.70 -32.41 25.21
C ILE A 147 -12.04 -33.69 24.69
N LYS A 148 -12.66 -34.86 24.90
CA LYS A 148 -12.16 -36.12 24.35
C LYS A 148 -12.10 -36.08 22.83
N ARG A 149 -13.15 -35.63 22.16
CA ARG A 149 -13.14 -35.42 20.68
C ARG A 149 -12.04 -34.47 20.25
N PHE A 150 -11.88 -33.37 21.00
CA PHE A 150 -10.78 -32.42 20.72
C PHE A 150 -9.41 -33.09 20.80
N ILE A 151 -9.16 -33.95 21.85
CA ILE A 151 -7.93 -34.72 21.99
C ILE A 151 -7.73 -35.69 20.81
N ASP A 152 -8.79 -36.37 20.40
CA ASP A 152 -8.77 -37.27 19.24
C ASP A 152 -8.43 -36.50 17.94
N ASP A 153 -8.99 -35.31 17.73
CA ASP A 153 -8.67 -34.45 16.60
C ASP A 153 -7.20 -33.97 16.63
N GLN A 154 -6.66 -33.63 17.81
CA GLN A 154 -5.25 -33.23 17.92
C GLN A 154 -4.30 -34.45 17.67
N ASN A 155 -4.66 -35.63 18.08
CA ASN A 155 -3.90 -36.87 17.81
C ASN A 155 -3.90 -37.18 16.29
N ALA A 156 -5.06 -37.04 15.64
CA ALA A 156 -5.18 -37.23 14.20
C ALA A 156 -4.32 -36.22 13.45
N TRP A 157 -4.35 -34.92 13.85
CA TRP A 157 -3.47 -33.91 13.29
C TRP A 157 -1.99 -34.25 13.47
N LEU A 158 -1.58 -34.65 14.69
CA LEU A 158 -0.21 -35.03 14.98
C LEU A 158 0.26 -36.23 14.12
N ALA A 159 -0.63 -37.17 13.84
CA ALA A 159 -0.34 -38.28 12.95
C ALA A 159 -0.15 -37.85 11.48
N SER A 160 -0.94 -36.88 11.03
CA SER A 160 -0.85 -36.34 9.65
C SER A 160 0.42 -35.55 9.39
N VAL A 161 1.03 -34.98 10.42
CA VAL A 161 2.21 -34.13 10.36
C VAL A 161 3.53 -34.91 10.21
N LYS A 162 3.54 -36.22 10.47
CA LYS A 162 4.77 -37.02 10.44
C LYS A 162 5.51 -37.06 9.11
N ASP A 163 4.81 -36.86 8.01
CA ASP A 163 5.35 -37.01 6.65
C ASP A 163 5.75 -35.69 6.00
N ASP A 164 5.38 -34.51 6.54
CA ASP A 164 5.63 -33.18 5.99
C ASP A 164 6.72 -32.47 6.80
N GLN A 165 7.98 -32.86 6.57
CA GLN A 165 9.12 -32.25 7.30
C GLN A 165 9.50 -30.91 6.69
N PRO A 166 9.71 -29.85 7.50
CA PRO A 166 10.21 -28.58 7.04
C PRO A 166 11.67 -28.69 6.60
N THR A 167 12.08 -27.83 5.66
CA THR A 167 13.45 -27.81 5.11
C THR A 167 14.39 -26.99 5.99
N TRP A 168 13.91 -25.87 6.52
CA TRP A 168 14.72 -24.88 7.25
C TRP A 168 14.46 -24.88 8.76
N ALA A 169 13.24 -25.17 9.17
CA ALA A 169 12.78 -25.11 10.56
C ALA A 169 12.79 -26.48 11.26
N VAL A 170 13.65 -27.43 10.86
CA VAL A 170 13.63 -28.83 11.32
C VAL A 170 13.75 -28.94 12.85
N ASP A 171 14.82 -28.36 13.41
CA ASP A 171 15.12 -28.50 14.84
C ASP A 171 14.05 -27.87 15.73
N VAL A 172 13.65 -26.65 15.36
CA VAL A 172 12.60 -25.92 16.10
C VAL A 172 11.25 -26.64 16.01
N THR A 173 10.95 -27.21 14.84
CA THR A 173 9.73 -28.00 14.66
C THR A 173 9.73 -29.24 15.54
N GLN A 174 10.84 -29.94 15.67
CA GLN A 174 10.94 -31.12 16.56
C GLN A 174 10.74 -30.73 18.02
N VAL A 175 11.34 -29.61 18.46
CA VAL A 175 11.15 -29.09 19.83
C VAL A 175 9.69 -28.73 20.07
N ASN A 176 9.08 -28.00 19.17
CA ASN A 176 7.68 -27.57 19.30
C ASN A 176 6.70 -28.74 19.22
N LEU A 177 6.97 -29.77 18.40
CA LEU A 177 6.20 -31.00 18.38
C LEU A 177 6.33 -31.78 19.69
N GLY A 178 7.52 -31.78 20.31
CA GLY A 178 7.72 -32.35 21.66
C GLY A 178 6.87 -31.61 22.71
N GLN A 179 6.86 -30.27 22.66
CA GLN A 179 6.01 -29.46 23.55
C GLN A 179 4.52 -29.72 23.30
N PHE A 180 4.11 -29.82 22.03
CA PHE A 180 2.73 -30.13 21.65
C PHE A 180 2.28 -31.45 22.24
N LYS A 181 3.09 -32.54 22.13
CA LYS A 181 2.81 -33.85 22.70
C LYS A 181 2.67 -33.79 24.22
N SER A 182 3.58 -33.07 24.89
CA SER A 182 3.53 -32.91 26.35
C SER A 182 2.27 -32.15 26.79
N LEU A 183 1.89 -31.07 26.07
CA LEU A 183 0.65 -30.34 26.36
C LEU A 183 -0.60 -31.20 26.14
N LEU A 184 -0.61 -32.02 25.09
CA LEU A 184 -1.72 -32.92 24.78
C LEU A 184 -1.90 -33.99 25.86
N GLU A 185 -0.79 -34.53 26.34
CA GLU A 185 -0.78 -35.47 27.46
C GLU A 185 -1.28 -34.84 28.76
N ASN A 186 -0.87 -33.61 29.06
CA ASN A 186 -1.35 -32.85 30.21
C ASN A 186 -2.87 -32.58 30.12
N VAL A 187 -3.39 -32.20 28.93
CA VAL A 187 -4.83 -32.04 28.69
C VAL A 187 -5.57 -33.37 28.98
N ASN A 188 -5.06 -34.49 28.47
CA ASN A 188 -5.67 -35.79 28.67
C ASN A 188 -5.66 -36.20 30.14
N THR A 189 -4.54 -36.02 30.85
CA THR A 189 -4.40 -36.34 32.29
C THR A 189 -5.36 -35.51 33.14
N LYS A 190 -5.49 -34.22 32.86
CA LYS A 190 -6.41 -33.32 33.57
C LYS A 190 -7.87 -33.65 33.29
N LEU A 191 -8.21 -34.02 32.05
CA LEU A 191 -9.54 -34.54 31.73
C LEU A 191 -9.87 -35.76 32.53
N TYR A 192 -8.93 -36.73 32.59
CA TYR A 192 -9.12 -37.91 33.39
C TYR A 192 -9.33 -37.59 34.88
N SER A 193 -8.50 -36.70 35.44
CA SER A 193 -8.64 -36.25 36.84
C SER A 193 -10.01 -35.60 37.10
N MET A 194 -10.52 -34.79 36.15
CA MET A 194 -11.86 -34.21 36.27
C MET A 194 -12.96 -35.25 36.23
N VAL A 195 -12.88 -36.26 35.37
CA VAL A 195 -13.84 -37.34 35.28
C VAL A 195 -13.86 -38.14 36.60
N THR A 196 -12.68 -38.49 37.14
CA THR A 196 -12.55 -39.18 38.42
C THR A 196 -13.18 -38.41 39.58
N VAL A 197 -12.89 -37.10 39.70
CA VAL A 197 -13.51 -36.24 40.72
C VAL A 197 -15.02 -36.20 40.59
N MET A 198 -15.54 -36.22 39.36
CA MET A 198 -16.99 -36.27 39.10
C MET A 198 -17.63 -37.62 39.51
N GLU A 199 -16.94 -38.73 39.19
CA GLU A 199 -17.44 -40.07 39.52
C GLU A 199 -17.43 -40.31 41.01
N ASP A 200 -16.37 -39.92 41.72
CA ASP A 200 -16.21 -40.10 43.16
C ASP A 200 -17.11 -39.14 43.98
N GLY A 201 -17.41 -37.98 43.45
CA GLY A 201 -18.08 -36.90 44.18
C GLY A 201 -19.61 -36.89 44.10
N THR A 202 -20.22 -37.74 43.26
CA THR A 202 -21.69 -37.70 43.03
C THR A 202 -22.35 -39.06 43.11
N ASP A 203 -22.90 -39.38 44.26
CA ASP A 203 -23.95 -40.41 44.37
C ASP A 203 -25.16 -40.00 43.52
N LYS A 204 -25.93 -40.98 43.02
CA LYS A 204 -27.20 -40.70 42.32
C LYS A 204 -28.14 -39.98 43.28
N ALA A 205 -28.23 -38.66 43.15
CA ALA A 205 -29.14 -37.84 43.93
C ALA A 205 -30.57 -38.08 43.49
N THR A 206 -31.31 -38.90 44.20
CA THR A 206 -32.74 -39.03 44.05
C THR A 206 -33.43 -38.08 45.02
N LEU A 207 -34.67 -37.66 44.68
CA LEU A 207 -35.44 -36.75 45.54
C LEU A 207 -35.62 -37.32 46.98
N GLU A 208 -35.81 -38.62 47.11
CA GLU A 208 -35.93 -39.31 48.42
C GLU A 208 -34.64 -39.29 49.21
N ALA A 209 -33.49 -39.55 48.54
CA ALA A 209 -32.19 -39.51 49.18
C ALA A 209 -31.80 -38.09 49.62
N VAL A 210 -32.10 -37.08 48.80
CA VAL A 210 -31.86 -35.66 49.13
C VAL A 210 -32.78 -35.16 50.26
N LYS A 211 -34.05 -35.64 50.33
CA LYS A 211 -34.92 -35.34 51.46
C LYS A 211 -34.42 -35.93 52.77
N LYS A 212 -33.80 -37.13 52.71
CA LYS A 212 -33.28 -37.80 53.88
C LYS A 212 -31.99 -37.16 54.45
N ASP A 213 -31.15 -36.57 53.57
CA ASP A 213 -29.86 -36.00 53.98
C ASP A 213 -29.46 -34.83 53.06
N TYR A 214 -30.21 -33.73 53.20
CA TYR A 214 -30.04 -32.51 52.38
C TYR A 214 -28.63 -31.90 52.53
N ASP A 215 -28.18 -31.79 53.77
CA ASP A 215 -26.92 -31.11 54.10
C ASP A 215 -25.71 -31.87 53.51
N ARG A 216 -25.76 -33.20 53.49
CA ARG A 216 -24.74 -34.01 52.84
C ARG A 216 -24.67 -33.73 51.32
N TYR A 217 -25.79 -33.73 50.62
CA TYR A 217 -25.83 -33.50 49.18
C TYR A 217 -25.49 -32.08 48.81
N ALA A 218 -25.87 -31.10 49.61
CA ALA A 218 -25.48 -29.69 49.42
C ALA A 218 -23.98 -29.51 49.66
N SER A 219 -23.41 -30.14 50.66
CA SER A 219 -21.97 -30.13 50.92
C SER A 219 -21.21 -30.81 49.78
N GLN A 220 -21.65 -31.98 49.32
CA GLN A 220 -21.04 -32.69 48.19
C GLN A 220 -21.03 -31.84 46.93
N LEU A 221 -22.12 -31.12 46.59
CA LEU A 221 -22.20 -30.24 45.44
C LEU A 221 -21.22 -29.07 45.56
N ASN A 222 -21.11 -28.45 46.74
CA ASN A 222 -20.16 -27.41 47.01
C ASN A 222 -18.70 -27.91 46.90
N ASP A 223 -18.38 -29.02 47.56
CA ASP A 223 -17.03 -29.63 47.51
C ASP A 223 -16.61 -30.00 46.10
N LEU A 224 -17.56 -30.51 45.30
CA LEU A 224 -17.37 -30.82 43.90
C LEU A 224 -17.01 -29.56 43.10
N SER A 225 -17.76 -28.47 43.31
CA SER A 225 -17.52 -27.20 42.65
C SER A 225 -16.15 -26.64 43.00
N VAL A 226 -15.74 -26.68 44.29
CA VAL A 226 -14.44 -26.22 44.76
C VAL A 226 -13.28 -27.05 44.16
N LYS A 227 -13.43 -28.38 44.03
CA LYS A 227 -12.42 -29.27 43.44
C LYS A 227 -12.30 -29.13 41.92
N LEU A 228 -13.44 -28.95 41.23
CA LEU A 228 -13.47 -28.93 39.76
C LEU A 228 -13.01 -27.60 39.18
N ARG A 229 -13.30 -26.47 39.83
CA ARG A 229 -12.94 -25.13 39.31
C ARG A 229 -11.45 -24.99 38.98
N PRO A 230 -10.50 -25.29 39.87
CA PRO A 230 -9.07 -25.17 39.57
C PRO A 230 -8.61 -26.16 38.47
N LEU A 231 -9.22 -27.34 38.38
CA LEU A 231 -8.95 -28.28 37.31
C LEU A 231 -9.42 -27.76 35.95
N GLN A 232 -10.60 -27.15 35.90
CA GLN A 232 -11.13 -26.51 34.69
C GLN A 232 -10.25 -25.36 34.21
N ASP A 233 -9.89 -24.46 35.12
CA ASP A 233 -9.05 -23.30 34.80
C ASP A 233 -7.68 -23.75 34.27
N SER A 234 -7.09 -24.77 34.91
CA SER A 234 -5.82 -25.34 34.48
C SER A 234 -5.93 -26.08 33.14
N LEU A 235 -7.01 -26.83 32.92
CA LEU A 235 -7.28 -27.52 31.67
C LEU A 235 -7.47 -26.52 30.52
N GLN A 236 -8.23 -25.46 30.75
CA GLN A 236 -8.42 -24.40 29.77
C GLN A 236 -7.10 -23.69 29.36
N LYS A 237 -6.24 -23.46 30.37
CA LYS A 237 -4.90 -22.92 30.13
C LYS A 237 -4.07 -23.80 29.20
N ASP A 238 -4.08 -25.13 29.47
CA ASP A 238 -3.31 -26.08 28.65
C ASP A 238 -3.90 -26.22 27.23
N ILE A 239 -5.23 -26.23 27.10
CA ILE A 239 -5.90 -26.22 25.79
C ILE A 239 -5.50 -25.00 24.99
N ASN A 240 -5.52 -23.83 25.61
CA ASN A 240 -5.12 -22.57 24.92
C ASN A 240 -3.65 -22.60 24.51
N ALA A 241 -2.76 -23.12 25.37
CA ALA A 241 -1.35 -23.29 25.06
C ALA A 241 -1.12 -24.30 23.92
N LEU A 242 -1.85 -25.41 23.92
CA LEU A 242 -1.81 -26.42 22.88
C LEU A 242 -2.25 -25.85 21.52
N MET A 243 -3.37 -25.14 21.52
CA MET A 243 -3.88 -24.50 20.30
C MET A 243 -2.93 -23.47 19.73
N LYS A 244 -2.32 -22.65 20.60
CA LYS A 244 -1.31 -21.66 20.18
C LYS A 244 -0.08 -22.35 19.58
N ASN A 245 0.44 -23.38 20.25
CA ASN A 245 1.60 -24.14 19.76
C ASN A 245 1.32 -24.77 18.40
N ARG A 246 0.14 -25.35 18.21
CA ARG A 246 -0.30 -25.87 16.91
C ARG A 246 -0.34 -24.79 15.83
N GLN A 247 -0.94 -23.64 16.12
CA GLN A 247 -1.03 -22.53 15.19
C GLN A 247 0.36 -22.03 14.79
N ASP A 248 1.27 -21.90 15.74
CA ASP A 248 2.65 -21.48 15.49
C ASP A 248 3.39 -22.50 14.61
N LEU A 249 3.21 -23.81 14.86
CA LEU A 249 3.75 -24.87 14.02
C LEU A 249 3.20 -24.84 12.59
N GLU A 250 1.89 -24.74 12.42
CA GLU A 250 1.25 -24.66 11.10
C GLU A 250 1.74 -23.43 10.32
N ALA A 251 1.91 -22.29 10.99
CA ALA A 251 2.41 -21.07 10.37
C ALA A 251 3.90 -21.18 9.98
N LEU A 252 4.73 -21.81 10.81
CA LEU A 252 6.13 -22.09 10.47
C LEU A 252 6.25 -23.00 9.25
N TRP A 253 5.48 -24.07 9.19
CA TRP A 253 5.48 -24.98 8.03
C TRP A 253 4.98 -24.31 6.77
N ALA A 254 3.90 -23.53 6.88
CA ALA A 254 3.40 -22.78 5.74
C ALA A 254 4.46 -21.80 5.18
N ALA A 255 5.19 -21.13 6.07
CA ALA A 255 6.26 -20.20 5.67
C ALA A 255 7.47 -20.94 5.08
N ASP A 256 7.88 -22.07 5.66
CA ASP A 256 8.98 -22.90 5.16
C ASP A 256 8.68 -23.45 3.75
N LYS A 257 7.53 -24.05 3.56
CA LYS A 257 7.05 -24.55 2.25
C LYS A 257 6.91 -23.46 1.22
N ALA A 258 6.38 -22.29 1.63
CA ALA A 258 6.23 -21.15 0.78
C ALA A 258 7.58 -20.52 0.37
N LEU A 259 8.59 -20.52 1.27
CA LEU A 259 9.94 -20.10 0.92
C LEU A 259 10.56 -21.06 -0.09
N SER A 260 10.48 -22.36 0.15
CA SER A 260 11.00 -23.40 -0.75
C SER A 260 10.33 -23.34 -2.13
N GLY A 261 9.01 -23.16 -2.17
CA GLY A 261 8.26 -22.95 -3.39
C GLY A 261 8.63 -21.65 -4.13
N LEU A 262 8.82 -20.55 -3.38
CA LEU A 262 9.24 -19.28 -3.97
C LEU A 262 10.64 -19.39 -4.59
N MET A 263 11.57 -20.05 -3.92
CA MET A 263 12.95 -20.23 -4.40
C MET A 263 13.02 -21.09 -5.68
N SER A 264 12.07 -21.96 -5.93
CA SER A 264 11.98 -22.74 -7.17
C SER A 264 11.39 -21.96 -8.35
N THR A 265 10.82 -20.77 -8.12
CA THR A 265 10.24 -19.97 -9.20
C THR A 265 11.31 -19.33 -10.08
N GLN A 266 11.02 -19.19 -11.37
CA GLN A 266 11.89 -18.47 -12.33
C GLN A 266 12.14 -17.03 -11.87
N ALA A 267 11.13 -16.36 -11.33
CA ALA A 267 11.25 -14.99 -10.82
C ALA A 267 12.30 -14.88 -9.71
N TYR A 268 12.34 -15.85 -8.79
CA TYR A 268 13.39 -15.88 -7.75
C TYR A 268 14.77 -16.20 -8.36
N GLN A 269 14.87 -17.20 -9.24
CA GLN A 269 16.14 -17.64 -9.82
C GLN A 269 16.87 -16.50 -10.57
N VAL A 270 16.12 -15.64 -11.26
CA VAL A 270 16.68 -14.46 -11.96
C VAL A 270 17.33 -13.48 -10.98
N TYR A 271 16.76 -13.32 -9.78
CA TYR A 271 17.23 -12.35 -8.78
C TYR A 271 17.93 -12.99 -7.57
N ALA A 272 18.25 -14.27 -7.61
CA ALA A 272 18.85 -15.00 -6.49
C ALA A 272 20.17 -14.38 -6.00
N ASN A 273 20.90 -13.70 -6.89
CA ASN A 273 22.15 -13.01 -6.57
C ASN A 273 21.97 -11.50 -6.26
N ASP A 274 20.75 -10.97 -6.31
CA ASP A 274 20.50 -9.58 -5.91
C ASP A 274 20.69 -9.43 -4.41
N PRO A 275 21.51 -8.45 -3.94
CA PRO A 275 21.82 -8.30 -2.51
C PRO A 275 20.59 -8.07 -1.64
N GLN A 276 19.58 -7.37 -2.15
CA GLN A 276 18.34 -7.12 -1.41
C GLN A 276 17.50 -8.40 -1.29
N VAL A 277 17.44 -9.20 -2.35
CA VAL A 277 16.74 -10.50 -2.33
C VAL A 277 17.44 -11.45 -1.36
N GLN A 278 18.77 -11.52 -1.37
CA GLN A 278 19.54 -12.34 -0.43
C GLN A 278 19.35 -11.89 1.02
N LEU A 279 19.34 -10.58 1.28
CA LEU A 279 19.08 -10.04 2.61
C LEU A 279 17.70 -10.45 3.12
N ARG A 280 16.64 -10.30 2.30
CA ARG A 280 15.29 -10.68 2.66
C ARG A 280 15.14 -12.20 2.83
N GLN A 281 15.76 -12.99 1.98
CA GLN A 281 15.79 -14.44 2.12
C GLN A 281 16.45 -14.88 3.44
N SER A 282 17.59 -14.26 3.78
CA SER A 282 18.29 -14.54 5.04
C SER A 282 17.43 -14.22 6.27
N ALA A 283 16.66 -13.12 6.21
CA ALA A 283 15.72 -12.77 7.27
C ALA A 283 14.62 -13.83 7.44
N VAL A 284 14.06 -14.35 6.34
CA VAL A 284 13.07 -15.43 6.40
C VAL A 284 13.67 -16.69 7.04
N ARG A 285 14.86 -17.10 6.58
CA ARG A 285 15.56 -18.28 7.12
C ARG A 285 15.88 -18.13 8.60
N SER A 286 16.39 -16.97 9.00
CA SER A 286 16.68 -16.69 10.41
C SER A 286 15.44 -16.80 11.28
N ALA A 287 14.32 -16.23 10.84
CA ALA A 287 13.05 -16.32 11.57
C ALA A 287 12.52 -17.77 11.65
N LEU A 288 12.65 -18.56 10.56
CA LEU A 288 12.27 -19.98 10.54
C LEU A 288 13.12 -20.80 11.51
N VAL A 289 14.44 -20.66 11.48
CA VAL A 289 15.38 -21.37 12.36
C VAL A 289 15.14 -20.98 13.82
N SER A 290 14.76 -19.75 14.09
CA SER A 290 14.46 -19.27 15.46
C SER A 290 13.04 -19.64 15.93
N GLY A 291 12.20 -20.20 15.08
CA GLY A 291 10.83 -20.60 15.45
C GLY A 291 9.85 -19.44 15.57
N TYR A 292 10.18 -18.27 15.00
CA TYR A 292 9.31 -17.09 15.05
C TYR A 292 8.28 -17.12 13.91
N ALA A 293 7.14 -17.78 14.15
CA ALA A 293 6.11 -18.02 13.15
C ALA A 293 5.58 -16.72 12.51
N THR A 294 5.26 -15.70 13.31
CA THR A 294 4.74 -14.42 12.84
C THR A 294 5.79 -13.65 12.02
N GLU A 295 7.01 -13.62 12.51
CA GLU A 295 8.14 -12.95 11.87
C GLU A 295 8.53 -13.63 10.55
N SER A 296 8.46 -14.97 10.50
CA SER A 296 8.69 -15.74 9.26
C SER A 296 7.71 -15.35 8.17
N GLY A 297 6.43 -15.23 8.52
CA GLY A 297 5.37 -14.81 7.60
C GLY A 297 5.58 -13.38 7.08
N LYS A 298 5.93 -12.43 7.97
CA LYS A 298 6.23 -11.05 7.60
C LYS A 298 7.45 -10.96 6.67
N ALA A 299 8.55 -11.60 7.06
CA ALA A 299 9.78 -11.61 6.26
C ALA A 299 9.55 -12.23 4.88
N LEU A 300 8.74 -13.29 4.78
CA LEU A 300 8.36 -13.90 3.50
C LEU A 300 7.53 -12.95 2.64
N ALA A 301 6.61 -12.20 3.23
CA ALA A 301 5.84 -11.19 2.51
C ALA A 301 6.75 -10.08 1.96
N GLU A 302 7.72 -9.60 2.75
CA GLU A 302 8.72 -8.62 2.32
C GLU A 302 9.60 -9.16 1.19
N LEU A 303 10.02 -10.42 1.23
CA LEU A 303 10.76 -11.05 0.14
C LEU A 303 9.95 -11.07 -1.16
N LYS A 304 8.66 -11.43 -1.10
CA LYS A 304 7.76 -11.42 -2.26
C LYS A 304 7.60 -10.01 -2.84
N VAL A 305 7.44 -9.00 -1.99
CA VAL A 305 7.38 -7.59 -2.42
C VAL A 305 8.68 -7.18 -3.12
N THR A 306 9.83 -7.50 -2.53
CA THR A 306 11.14 -7.20 -3.12
C THR A 306 11.30 -7.84 -4.51
N LEU A 307 10.95 -9.11 -4.67
CA LEU A 307 10.99 -9.79 -5.98
C LEU A 307 10.06 -9.12 -7.00
N SER A 308 8.86 -8.74 -6.59
CA SER A 308 7.91 -8.03 -7.45
C SER A 308 8.46 -6.67 -7.90
N GLN A 309 9.08 -5.92 -6.99
CA GLN A 309 9.70 -4.63 -7.30
C GLN A 309 10.87 -4.81 -8.28
N ARG A 310 11.75 -5.80 -8.07
CA ARG A 310 12.86 -6.10 -8.98
C ARG A 310 12.38 -6.52 -10.37
N SER A 311 11.35 -7.34 -10.46
CA SER A 311 10.75 -7.73 -11.74
C SER A 311 10.18 -6.53 -12.51
N LYS A 312 9.47 -5.62 -11.81
CA LYS A 312 8.96 -4.38 -12.41
C LYS A 312 10.10 -3.47 -12.88
N ALA A 313 11.10 -3.25 -12.04
CA ALA A 313 12.27 -2.44 -12.39
C ALA A 313 12.97 -2.98 -13.65
N GLN A 314 13.17 -4.29 -13.73
CA GLN A 314 13.79 -4.91 -14.91
C GLN A 314 12.95 -4.73 -16.19
N ALA A 315 11.62 -4.85 -16.09
CA ALA A 315 10.73 -4.60 -17.22
C ALA A 315 10.84 -3.14 -17.72
N LEU A 316 10.94 -2.18 -16.79
CA LEU A 316 11.15 -0.77 -17.12
C LEU A 316 12.53 -0.53 -17.76
N ILE A 317 13.60 -1.14 -17.22
CA ILE A 317 14.95 -1.07 -17.79
C ILE A 317 14.97 -1.64 -19.21
N ASN A 318 14.34 -2.76 -19.45
CA ASN A 318 14.24 -3.36 -20.78
C ASN A 318 13.51 -2.41 -21.76
N SER A 319 12.45 -1.75 -21.30
CA SER A 319 11.72 -0.75 -22.10
C SER A 319 12.58 0.47 -22.43
N VAL A 320 13.38 1.01 -21.48
CA VAL A 320 14.32 2.10 -21.76
C VAL A 320 15.39 1.65 -22.76
N THR A 321 15.90 0.45 -22.59
CA THR A 321 16.93 -0.09 -23.49
C THR A 321 16.40 -0.22 -24.92
N ALA A 322 15.18 -0.70 -25.09
CA ALA A 322 14.53 -0.79 -26.38
C ALA A 322 14.33 0.59 -27.03
N LEU A 323 13.80 1.56 -26.28
CA LEU A 323 13.65 2.95 -26.74
C LEU A 323 14.99 3.59 -27.09
N SER A 324 16.01 3.38 -26.26
CA SER A 324 17.35 3.91 -26.51
C SER A 324 17.99 3.30 -27.75
N SER A 325 17.78 2.02 -28.00
CA SER A 325 18.27 1.34 -29.21
C SER A 325 17.53 1.80 -30.46
N GLU A 326 16.21 2.02 -30.39
CA GLU A 326 15.39 2.51 -31.49
C GLU A 326 15.81 3.92 -31.91
N TYR A 327 16.14 4.80 -30.94
CA TYR A 327 16.40 6.21 -31.18
C TYR A 327 17.90 6.53 -31.32
N SER A 328 18.78 5.58 -31.00
CA SER A 328 20.24 5.77 -31.14
C SER A 328 20.61 5.95 -32.62
N GLY A 329 21.27 7.02 -32.95
CA GLY A 329 21.73 7.32 -34.33
C GLY A 329 20.79 8.20 -35.14
N GLY A 330 19.63 8.60 -34.61
CA GLY A 330 18.72 9.54 -35.27
C GLY A 330 19.06 11.02 -35.08
N PHE A 331 20.06 11.33 -34.22
CA PHE A 331 20.46 12.69 -33.88
C PHE A 331 21.70 13.09 -34.70
N LYS A 332 21.59 14.17 -35.46
CA LYS A 332 22.70 14.71 -36.28
C LYS A 332 23.51 15.78 -35.53
N ASP A 333 22.88 16.48 -34.59
CA ASP A 333 23.55 17.52 -33.81
C ASP A 333 23.87 17.04 -32.37
N SER A 334 24.90 17.66 -31.79
CA SER A 334 25.41 17.32 -30.45
C SER A 334 24.46 17.71 -29.33
N GLU A 335 23.58 18.70 -29.54
CA GLU A 335 22.63 19.15 -28.53
C GLU A 335 21.48 18.15 -28.38
N GLY A 336 20.94 17.68 -29.50
CA GLY A 336 19.95 16.61 -29.53
C GLY A 336 20.47 15.33 -28.89
N GLN A 337 21.69 14.93 -29.24
CA GLN A 337 22.33 13.75 -28.64
C GLN A 337 22.54 13.90 -27.12
N ARG A 338 22.94 15.07 -26.65
CA ARG A 338 23.13 15.32 -25.21
C ARG A 338 21.79 15.26 -24.45
N LYS A 339 20.74 15.88 -24.99
CA LYS A 339 19.38 15.81 -24.38
C LYS A 339 18.85 14.39 -24.37
N PHE A 340 19.02 13.63 -25.42
CA PHE A 340 18.68 12.22 -25.49
C PHE A 340 19.38 11.41 -24.38
N ASN A 341 20.71 11.53 -24.28
CA ASN A 341 21.50 10.82 -23.28
C ASN A 341 21.05 11.18 -21.85
N LEU A 342 20.73 12.45 -21.58
CA LEU A 342 20.23 12.89 -20.29
C LEU A 342 18.90 12.22 -19.94
N LEU A 343 17.94 12.28 -20.85
CA LEU A 343 16.60 11.72 -20.65
C LEU A 343 16.65 10.18 -20.55
N ALA A 344 17.47 9.52 -21.36
CA ALA A 344 17.67 8.07 -21.30
C ALA A 344 18.30 7.66 -19.95
N THR A 345 19.27 8.44 -19.44
CA THR A 345 19.86 8.20 -18.12
C THR A 345 18.83 8.40 -17.01
N GLN A 346 18.04 9.47 -17.06
CA GLN A 346 16.98 9.72 -16.08
C GLN A 346 15.91 8.59 -16.09
N ALA A 347 15.50 8.14 -17.28
CA ALA A 347 14.55 7.05 -17.40
C ALA A 347 15.11 5.74 -16.84
N ARG A 348 16.40 5.46 -17.09
CA ARG A 348 17.09 4.28 -16.55
C ARG A 348 17.21 4.34 -15.04
N GLN A 349 17.64 5.46 -14.48
CA GLN A 349 17.74 5.64 -13.04
C GLN A 349 16.37 5.47 -12.36
N ALA A 350 15.32 6.11 -12.88
CA ALA A 350 13.98 5.95 -12.37
C ALA A 350 13.47 4.49 -12.43
N ALA A 351 13.86 3.76 -13.49
CA ALA A 351 13.53 2.33 -13.62
C ALA A 351 14.29 1.48 -12.58
N GLU A 352 15.58 1.74 -12.35
CA GLU A 352 16.41 1.06 -11.35
C GLU A 352 15.88 1.30 -9.93
N ASP A 353 15.44 2.53 -9.65
CA ASP A 353 14.84 2.93 -8.37
C ASP A 353 13.40 2.41 -8.19
N GLY A 354 12.80 1.82 -9.24
CA GLY A 354 11.41 1.36 -9.23
C GLY A 354 10.39 2.51 -9.20
N ASN A 355 10.82 3.73 -9.51
CA ASN A 355 9.97 4.91 -9.55
C ASN A 355 9.23 5.01 -10.91
N GLU A 356 8.06 4.42 -10.97
CA GLU A 356 7.24 4.36 -12.18
C GLU A 356 6.78 5.75 -12.65
N GLY A 357 6.58 6.70 -11.72
CA GLY A 357 6.19 8.07 -12.02
C GLY A 357 7.27 8.81 -12.81
N ASP A 358 8.48 8.88 -12.28
CA ASP A 358 9.62 9.54 -12.91
C ASP A 358 10.02 8.82 -14.20
N TYR A 359 9.97 7.48 -14.23
CA TYR A 359 10.16 6.70 -15.44
C TYR A 359 9.20 7.13 -16.56
N ARG A 360 7.90 7.23 -16.24
CA ARG A 360 6.85 7.62 -17.21
C ARG A 360 7.07 9.03 -17.74
N GLN A 361 7.45 9.95 -16.86
CA GLN A 361 7.77 11.32 -17.24
C GLN A 361 8.99 11.37 -18.19
N ALA A 362 10.09 10.74 -17.82
CA ALA A 362 11.32 10.73 -18.60
C ALA A 362 11.14 10.01 -19.95
N SER A 363 10.44 8.87 -19.99
CA SER A 363 10.16 8.14 -21.23
C SER A 363 9.21 8.90 -22.17
N THR A 364 8.26 9.66 -21.62
CA THR A 364 7.39 10.54 -22.43
C THR A 364 8.18 11.70 -23.02
N ALA A 365 9.07 12.32 -22.23
CA ALA A 365 9.95 13.37 -22.72
C ALA A 365 10.91 12.84 -23.80
N LEU A 366 11.42 11.63 -23.65
CA LEU A 366 12.27 10.97 -24.63
C LEU A 366 11.56 10.77 -25.99
N ARG A 367 10.32 10.28 -25.95
CA ARG A 367 9.48 10.13 -27.16
C ARG A 367 9.15 11.49 -27.80
N ALA A 368 8.83 12.50 -26.99
CA ALA A 368 8.56 13.85 -27.50
C ALA A 368 9.80 14.46 -28.16
N LEU A 369 10.99 14.28 -27.57
CA LEU A 369 12.26 14.68 -28.16
C LEU A 369 12.48 13.98 -29.52
N TRP A 370 12.27 12.67 -29.58
CA TRP A 370 12.41 11.90 -30.82
C TRP A 370 11.46 12.40 -31.92
N GLN A 371 10.18 12.61 -31.57
CA GLN A 371 9.20 13.13 -32.51
C GLN A 371 9.61 14.53 -33.03
N TYR A 372 10.02 15.42 -32.10
CA TYR A 372 10.47 16.76 -32.48
C TYR A 372 11.68 16.74 -33.42
N VAL A 373 12.66 15.89 -33.13
CA VAL A 373 13.88 15.75 -33.93
C VAL A 373 13.56 15.22 -35.34
N GLY A 374 12.59 14.32 -35.46
CA GLY A 374 12.14 13.76 -36.75
C GLY A 374 11.37 14.77 -37.63
N MET A 375 10.93 15.90 -37.09
CA MET A 375 10.16 16.88 -37.86
C MET A 375 11.03 17.73 -38.79
N ASP A 376 10.52 18.08 -39.98
CA ASP A 376 11.01 19.15 -40.81
C ASP A 376 10.22 20.42 -40.48
N LEU A 377 10.91 21.48 -40.06
CA LEU A 377 10.26 22.72 -39.60
C LEU A 377 10.80 23.95 -40.32
N THR A 378 9.91 24.81 -40.72
CA THR A 378 10.26 26.18 -41.18
C THR A 378 10.15 27.13 -40.00
N VAL A 379 11.18 27.91 -39.75
CA VAL A 379 11.18 29.01 -38.79
C VAL A 379 10.78 30.27 -39.51
N ARG A 380 9.74 30.94 -39.03
CA ARG A 380 9.24 32.14 -39.67
C ARG A 380 8.88 33.24 -38.68
N VAL A 381 8.87 34.47 -39.15
CA VAL A 381 8.40 35.62 -38.37
C VAL A 381 6.91 35.51 -38.11
N VAL A 382 6.51 35.66 -36.84
CA VAL A 382 5.09 35.75 -36.46
C VAL A 382 4.47 36.97 -37.14
N ASP A 383 3.40 36.75 -37.91
CA ASP A 383 2.71 37.80 -38.64
C ASP A 383 1.19 37.58 -38.59
N GLY A 384 0.43 38.67 -38.75
CA GLY A 384 -1.01 38.67 -38.72
C GLY A 384 -1.58 39.95 -38.13
N LYS A 385 -2.88 40.21 -38.38
CA LYS A 385 -3.56 41.38 -37.85
C LYS A 385 -3.55 41.34 -36.30
N GLY A 386 -3.00 42.38 -35.69
CA GLY A 386 -2.87 42.49 -34.23
C GLY A 386 -1.76 41.66 -33.60
N LYS A 387 -0.99 40.88 -34.39
CA LYS A 387 0.17 40.15 -33.90
C LYS A 387 1.44 40.98 -33.99
N GLN A 388 2.24 40.95 -32.94
CA GLN A 388 3.54 41.62 -32.89
C GLN A 388 4.60 40.72 -33.56
N SER A 389 5.38 41.30 -34.49
CA SER A 389 6.41 40.60 -35.24
C SER A 389 7.82 40.84 -34.70
N GLY A 390 7.97 41.79 -33.78
CA GLY A 390 9.25 42.08 -33.13
C GLY A 390 9.07 43.03 -31.94
N THR A 391 10.08 43.05 -31.08
CA THR A 391 10.19 43.99 -29.97
C THR A 391 11.61 44.56 -29.94
N GLY A 392 11.73 45.89 -29.87
CA GLY A 392 13.00 46.55 -29.84
C GLY A 392 13.24 47.38 -28.60
N ASP A 393 14.44 47.89 -28.50
CA ASP A 393 14.85 48.74 -27.39
C ASP A 393 14.69 48.11 -25.98
N ARG A 394 14.82 46.76 -25.91
CA ARG A 394 14.72 46.08 -24.62
C ARG A 394 16.04 46.18 -23.85
N CYS A 395 15.96 46.75 -22.66
CA CYS A 395 17.01 46.77 -21.69
C CYS A 395 16.42 47.09 -20.31
N LYS A 396 17.16 46.79 -19.26
CA LYS A 396 16.82 47.23 -17.91
C LYS A 396 17.19 48.70 -17.78
N THR A 397 16.20 49.58 -17.87
CA THR A 397 16.43 51.05 -17.80
C THR A 397 16.75 51.51 -16.38
N ALA A 398 17.55 52.57 -16.29
CA ALA A 398 17.82 53.23 -15.00
C ALA A 398 16.54 53.90 -14.43
N PRO A 399 16.30 53.87 -13.14
CA PRO A 399 15.18 54.55 -12.53
C PRO A 399 15.20 56.04 -12.88
N GLY A 400 14.11 56.53 -13.46
CA GLY A 400 13.95 57.95 -13.87
C GLY A 400 14.69 58.34 -15.15
N ASN A 401 15.42 57.46 -15.80
CA ASN A 401 16.04 57.73 -17.09
C ASN A 401 15.92 56.55 -18.07
N PRO A 402 14.91 56.55 -18.95
CA PRO A 402 14.66 55.47 -19.90
C PRO A 402 15.73 55.33 -21.00
N ASP A 403 16.60 56.30 -21.15
CA ASP A 403 17.66 56.28 -22.17
C ASP A 403 18.93 55.53 -21.70
N ILE A 404 19.04 55.28 -20.40
CA ILE A 404 20.18 54.53 -19.82
C ILE A 404 19.80 53.08 -19.59
N CYS A 405 20.50 52.15 -20.26
CA CYS A 405 20.38 50.71 -20.04
C CYS A 405 21.42 50.26 -18.98
N LEU A 406 20.94 49.59 -17.93
CA LEU A 406 21.78 49.13 -16.84
C LEU A 406 22.41 47.76 -17.10
N ASP A 407 21.87 46.99 -18.05
CA ASP A 407 22.26 45.59 -18.37
C ASP A 407 22.96 45.47 -19.72
N GLY A 408 23.53 46.54 -20.23
CA GLY A 408 24.29 46.57 -21.49
C GLY A 408 23.54 47.30 -22.64
N PRO A 409 23.96 47.06 -23.86
CA PRO A 409 23.37 47.73 -25.02
C PRO A 409 21.92 47.31 -25.23
N ARG A 410 21.13 48.20 -25.84
CA ARG A 410 19.74 47.92 -26.22
C ARG A 410 19.69 46.70 -27.14
N ARG A 411 18.74 45.79 -26.85
CA ARG A 411 18.56 44.55 -27.58
C ARG A 411 17.32 44.60 -28.46
N PHE A 412 17.41 43.95 -29.59
CA PHE A 412 16.35 43.88 -30.59
C PHE A 412 15.96 42.44 -30.83
N TYR A 413 14.68 42.13 -30.80
CA TYR A 413 14.18 40.76 -30.97
C TYR A 413 13.14 40.71 -32.09
N VAL A 414 13.25 39.73 -32.98
CA VAL A 414 12.22 39.32 -33.92
C VAL A 414 11.44 38.16 -33.32
N ILE A 415 10.11 38.22 -33.38
CA ILE A 415 9.25 37.18 -32.84
C ILE A 415 9.09 36.10 -33.89
N LEU A 416 9.52 34.88 -33.54
CA LEU A 416 9.56 33.72 -34.42
C LEU A 416 8.61 32.65 -33.93
N GLU A 417 8.12 31.85 -34.87
CA GLU A 417 7.40 30.59 -34.65
C GLU A 417 8.00 29.48 -35.53
N SER A 418 7.95 28.22 -35.10
CA SER A 418 8.28 27.07 -35.95
C SER A 418 7.00 26.41 -36.44
N VAL A 419 6.95 26.10 -37.73
CA VAL A 419 5.77 25.47 -38.34
C VAL A 419 6.17 24.21 -39.12
N ASP A 420 5.31 23.22 -39.11
CA ASP A 420 5.44 22.00 -39.92
C ASP A 420 5.01 22.26 -41.39
N ALA A 421 5.17 21.30 -42.26
CA ALA A 421 4.80 21.37 -43.67
C ALA A 421 3.31 21.72 -43.91
N SER A 422 2.44 21.47 -42.92
CA SER A 422 1.03 21.86 -42.99
C SER A 422 0.77 23.31 -42.53
N GLY A 423 1.81 24.02 -42.09
CA GLY A 423 1.72 25.36 -41.56
C GLY A 423 1.27 25.43 -40.09
N ARG A 424 1.12 24.28 -39.40
CA ARG A 424 0.75 24.21 -38.01
C ARG A 424 1.95 24.57 -37.14
N VAL A 425 1.73 25.41 -36.12
CA VAL A 425 2.76 25.80 -35.17
C VAL A 425 3.16 24.59 -34.31
N VAL A 426 4.46 24.38 -34.22
CA VAL A 426 5.09 23.34 -33.39
C VAL A 426 5.76 24.03 -32.21
N PRO A 427 5.27 23.82 -30.99
CA PRO A 427 5.89 24.38 -29.79
C PRO A 427 7.30 23.83 -29.58
N ARG A 428 8.19 24.66 -29.04
CA ARG A 428 9.56 24.23 -28.70
C ARG A 428 10.01 24.78 -27.37
N GLU A 429 11.01 24.12 -26.82
CA GLU A 429 11.69 24.57 -25.63
C GLU A 429 12.59 25.74 -25.91
N VAL A 430 12.46 26.86 -25.17
CA VAL A 430 13.23 28.08 -25.31
C VAL A 430 13.71 28.54 -23.94
N TYR A 431 15.01 28.86 -23.86
CA TYR A 431 15.60 29.47 -22.68
C TYR A 431 15.39 30.97 -22.71
N ASN A 432 14.78 31.53 -21.70
CA ASN A 432 14.57 32.96 -21.60
C ASN A 432 15.74 33.63 -20.88
N TRP A 433 16.48 34.47 -21.62
CA TRP A 433 17.66 35.14 -21.07
C TRP A 433 17.34 36.16 -19.97
N GLU A 434 16.15 36.74 -19.99
CA GLU A 434 15.73 37.74 -18.99
C GLU A 434 15.34 37.06 -17.67
N THR A 435 14.57 35.96 -17.73
CA THR A 435 14.07 35.26 -16.55
C THR A 435 14.96 34.12 -16.08
N LYS A 436 15.95 33.72 -16.89
CA LYS A 436 16.83 32.56 -16.66
C LYS A 436 16.07 31.23 -16.54
N ALA A 437 14.90 31.16 -17.16
CA ALA A 437 14.04 29.99 -17.13
C ALA A 437 13.85 29.41 -18.53
N THR A 438 13.66 28.11 -18.60
CA THR A 438 13.30 27.38 -19.82
C THR A 438 11.81 27.09 -19.82
N SER A 439 11.14 27.30 -20.95
CA SER A 439 9.72 27.02 -21.15
C SER A 439 9.42 26.53 -22.55
N VAL A 440 8.37 25.73 -22.70
CA VAL A 440 7.87 25.28 -23.99
C VAL A 440 6.88 26.35 -24.49
N VAL A 441 7.17 26.94 -25.64
CA VAL A 441 6.39 28.04 -26.19
C VAL A 441 6.10 27.84 -27.68
N GLU A 442 4.99 28.39 -28.16
CA GLU A 442 4.62 28.38 -29.58
C GLU A 442 5.38 29.45 -30.40
N SER A 443 5.83 30.51 -29.70
CA SER A 443 6.60 31.60 -30.34
C SER A 443 7.61 32.14 -29.32
N TRP A 444 8.71 32.67 -29.83
CA TRP A 444 9.79 33.25 -29.02
C TRP A 444 10.38 34.48 -29.68
N GLY A 445 10.95 35.39 -28.91
CA GLY A 445 11.76 36.48 -29.43
C GLY A 445 13.20 36.03 -29.58
N GLN A 446 13.72 36.05 -30.81
CA GLN A 446 15.13 35.79 -31.12
C GLN A 446 15.86 37.13 -31.22
N GLU A 447 16.96 37.26 -30.47
CA GLU A 447 17.80 38.46 -30.55
C GLU A 447 18.48 38.53 -31.91
N VAL A 448 18.44 39.73 -32.49
CA VAL A 448 18.98 40.01 -33.83
C VAL A 448 19.74 41.34 -33.82
N SER A 449 20.47 41.61 -34.88
CA SER A 449 21.05 42.93 -35.08
C SER A 449 19.94 44.00 -35.23
N ARG A 450 20.29 45.25 -34.99
CA ARG A 450 19.40 46.39 -35.20
C ARG A 450 18.92 46.50 -36.66
N GLU A 451 19.81 46.18 -37.59
CA GLU A 451 19.55 46.17 -39.03
C GLU A 451 18.48 45.14 -39.39
N THR A 452 18.65 43.88 -38.95
CA THR A 452 17.67 42.81 -39.19
C THR A 452 16.31 43.13 -38.56
N TYR A 453 16.30 43.69 -37.34
CA TYR A 453 15.06 44.16 -36.71
C TYR A 453 14.37 45.26 -37.54
N ASN A 454 15.13 46.26 -38.01
CA ASN A 454 14.59 47.35 -38.77
C ASN A 454 14.04 46.93 -40.15
N GLU A 455 14.63 45.91 -40.79
CA GLU A 455 14.06 45.30 -42.00
C GLU A 455 12.67 44.72 -41.75
N VAL A 456 12.52 43.88 -40.72
CA VAL A 456 11.24 43.27 -40.35
C VAL A 456 10.22 44.36 -39.98
N LYS A 457 10.63 45.34 -39.17
CA LYS A 457 9.78 46.48 -38.76
C LYS A 457 9.31 47.31 -39.95
N LYS A 458 10.22 47.65 -40.86
CA LYS A 458 9.93 48.43 -42.06
C LYS A 458 8.92 47.69 -42.93
N SER A 459 9.17 46.41 -43.25
CA SER A 459 8.25 45.61 -44.04
C SER A 459 6.84 45.55 -43.41
N LYS A 460 6.74 45.37 -42.11
CA LYS A 460 5.47 45.34 -41.39
C LYS A 460 4.73 46.69 -41.40
N VAL A 461 5.46 47.77 -41.25
CA VAL A 461 4.88 49.15 -41.22
C VAL A 461 4.43 49.61 -42.61
N GLU A 462 5.24 49.35 -43.64
CA GLU A 462 4.95 49.78 -45.01
C GLU A 462 3.85 48.99 -45.69
N ASN A 463 3.85 47.63 -45.46
CA ASN A 463 2.96 46.72 -46.20
C ASN A 463 1.79 46.18 -45.33
N GLY A 464 1.81 46.42 -44.02
CA GLY A 464 0.86 45.80 -43.08
C GLY A 464 1.15 44.36 -42.75
N PHE A 465 2.14 43.74 -43.38
CA PHE A 465 2.61 42.35 -43.17
C PHE A 465 4.12 42.27 -43.44
N VAL A 466 4.73 41.14 -43.01
CA VAL A 466 6.15 40.87 -43.24
C VAL A 466 6.30 40.09 -44.54
N GLU A 467 6.87 40.72 -45.59
CA GLU A 467 7.03 40.09 -46.91
C GLU A 467 7.90 38.83 -46.89
N LYS A 468 9.08 38.90 -46.25
CA LYS A 468 10.03 37.79 -46.12
C LYS A 468 9.94 37.19 -44.73
N ARG A 469 8.97 36.34 -44.53
CA ARG A 469 8.71 35.72 -43.22
C ARG A 469 9.69 34.61 -42.86
N GLU A 470 10.21 33.86 -43.82
CA GLU A 470 11.17 32.78 -43.58
C GLU A 470 12.43 33.33 -42.93
N PHE A 471 12.82 32.69 -41.84
CA PHE A 471 13.92 33.12 -40.99
C PHE A 471 14.95 32.04 -40.75
N GLY A 472 14.57 30.79 -40.99
CA GLY A 472 15.39 29.63 -40.82
C GLY A 472 14.61 28.33 -40.95
N HIS A 473 15.27 27.22 -40.66
CA HIS A 473 14.69 25.88 -40.77
C HIS A 473 15.28 24.94 -39.72
N LYS A 474 14.65 23.79 -39.56
CA LYS A 474 15.16 22.66 -38.81
C LYS A 474 15.00 21.37 -39.65
N ALA A 475 16.09 20.80 -40.07
CA ALA A 475 16.06 19.54 -40.80
C ALA A 475 15.75 18.34 -39.92
N PRO A 476 15.20 17.26 -40.50
CA PRO A 476 15.05 15.99 -39.75
C PRO A 476 16.39 15.44 -39.27
N GLY A 477 16.43 15.06 -38.03
CA GLY A 477 17.64 14.62 -37.34
C GLY A 477 18.31 15.71 -36.48
N ASP A 478 18.01 16.96 -36.71
CA ASP A 478 18.54 18.08 -35.92
C ASP A 478 17.56 18.44 -34.77
N TYR A 479 18.09 18.81 -33.64
CA TYR A 479 17.37 19.45 -32.55
C TYR A 479 17.45 20.97 -32.65
N ALA A 480 18.62 21.47 -33.02
CA ALA A 480 18.88 22.87 -33.16
C ALA A 480 18.23 23.45 -34.41
N LEU A 481 17.93 24.73 -34.37
CA LEU A 481 17.46 25.50 -35.54
C LEU A 481 18.65 26.04 -36.31
N THR A 482 18.57 26.02 -37.62
CA THR A 482 19.47 26.76 -38.54
C THR A 482 18.80 28.03 -38.99
N TYR A 483 19.45 29.15 -38.81
CA TYR A 483 18.93 30.44 -39.21
C TYR A 483 19.57 30.91 -40.50
N ASP A 484 18.74 31.39 -41.45
CA ASP A 484 19.18 31.90 -42.75
C ASP A 484 19.61 33.37 -42.65
N ARG A 485 19.31 34.01 -41.50
CA ARG A 485 19.68 35.38 -41.19
C ARG A 485 20.56 35.40 -39.93
N SER A 486 21.38 36.47 -39.83
CA SER A 486 22.22 36.66 -38.67
C SER A 486 21.39 36.81 -37.37
N VAL A 487 21.59 35.94 -36.41
CA VAL A 487 21.00 35.99 -35.08
C VAL A 487 22.05 36.12 -33.99
N LEU A 488 21.67 36.69 -32.85
CA LEU A 488 22.47 36.75 -31.64
C LEU A 488 21.99 35.70 -30.65
N ASN A 489 22.73 35.51 -29.57
CA ASN A 489 22.49 34.37 -28.64
C ASN A 489 21.30 34.57 -27.68
N GLY A 490 20.69 35.76 -27.63
CA GLY A 490 19.60 36.05 -26.69
C GLY A 490 18.24 35.57 -27.20
N THR A 491 17.49 34.91 -26.32
CA THR A 491 16.09 34.53 -26.57
C THR A 491 15.20 34.98 -25.40
N ILE A 492 13.95 35.33 -25.72
CA ILE A 492 12.92 35.72 -24.75
C ILE A 492 11.60 34.99 -25.05
N THR A 493 10.79 34.77 -24.04
CA THR A 493 9.48 34.12 -24.18
C THR A 493 8.31 35.01 -23.81
N ASN A 494 8.59 36.29 -23.47
CA ASN A 494 7.57 37.28 -23.13
C ASN A 494 7.98 38.66 -23.68
N TRP A 495 7.13 39.31 -24.45
CA TRP A 495 7.36 40.62 -25.05
C TRP A 495 6.14 41.55 -24.97
N GLY A 496 5.03 41.08 -24.38
CA GLY A 496 3.81 41.87 -24.18
C GLY A 496 3.77 42.50 -22.80
N GLY A 497 3.67 43.83 -22.80
CA GLY A 497 3.15 44.68 -21.74
C GLY A 497 3.91 44.74 -20.42
N LYS A 498 4.34 45.95 -20.08
CA LYS A 498 4.56 46.32 -18.68
C LYS A 498 3.28 46.16 -17.86
#